data_84041fd776ea9e043550584897152bc5
#
_entry.id   84041fd776ea9e043550584897152bc5
#
_cell.length_a   1.000
_cell.length_b   1.000
_cell.length_c   1.000
_cell.angle_alpha   90.00
_cell.angle_beta   90.00
_cell.angle_gamma   90.00
#
_symmetry.space_group_name_H-M   'P 1'
#
loop_
_entity.id
_entity.type
_entity.pdbx_description
1 polymer ?
#
loop_
_entity_poly.entity_id
_entity_poly.type
_entity_poly.pdbx_seq_one_letter_code
_entity_poly.pdbx_strand_id
1 'polypeptide(L)'
;MTTPLTASSPPAAPSMPSTPFAPTTPVAPADTSTPTGTPPQSAPAAPAPAPAPAPAPALTAPGFPETQVRARARLGTAAVFPDPTTYGSRLFGPENAPGPADALDRIRIVPPVFMPERLEKLIDLAREPEFDDVDLTTRIGGFTARLPLYLSAFGSTRAGSGDLAVHASRQAARLGIPMVIGENMVPVHGYRRTATKGGDTTRSALLARVEAYLEAAPDGVGGIVVQQSTEDADCEVWNLLYSDPAFRPLLDTGRLAFELKTGQGAKPGLGGMTVVGRAEAEELARRFTVREVFGADAPHQLRCAVPGTFTEEILSQQLRFMRNNFPKARTWVKFHPGRDIAHAARTAWAAGADAVTVDGAEGGTGWAPGVFLDQAGLPLAEALRRIGTPAGCLLATGRVWEGGRALRALALGARAVGLGRAALVAVDEDPAHGLRRLADALALELRLLISALGKYTPAALAPDDLWSPPPPFTPDPDPDPASDTVHGPFPAPAPGHPR
;
A
#
# COMPACT_ATOMS: atom_id res chain seq x y z
N MET A 1 -17.72 -34.20 -58.73
CA MET A 1 -18.98 -34.38 -57.95
C MET A 1 -19.00 -33.31 -56.89
N THR A 2 -19.70 -32.24 -57.18
CA THR A 2 -19.84 -31.01 -56.39
C THR A 2 -21.15 -31.06 -55.63
N THR A 3 -21.11 -30.91 -54.33
CA THR A 3 -22.29 -30.74 -53.49
C THR A 3 -22.29 -29.31 -52.90
N PRO A 4 -23.41 -28.56 -52.95
CA PRO A 4 -23.46 -27.17 -52.51
C PRO A 4 -23.69 -27.02 -51.03
N LEU A 5 -23.04 -26.01 -50.43
CA LEU A 5 -23.23 -25.52 -49.09
C LEU A 5 -24.55 -24.73 -48.98
N THR A 6 -25.39 -25.13 -48.02
CA THR A 6 -26.62 -24.41 -47.63
C THR A 6 -26.30 -23.33 -46.61
N ALA A 7 -26.68 -22.10 -46.97
CA ALA A 7 -26.60 -20.95 -46.05
C ALA A 7 -27.72 -21.03 -45.00
N SER A 8 -27.35 -20.93 -43.73
CA SER A 8 -28.28 -20.77 -42.59
C SER A 8 -28.45 -19.31 -42.25
N SER A 9 -29.70 -18.86 -42.17
CA SER A 9 -30.11 -17.51 -41.77
C SER A 9 -29.88 -17.24 -40.30
N PRO A 10 -29.64 -15.96 -39.88
CA PRO A 10 -29.43 -15.60 -38.50
C PRO A 10 -30.74 -15.56 -37.70
N PRO A 11 -30.71 -15.78 -36.35
CA PRO A 11 -31.89 -15.74 -35.51
C PRO A 11 -32.39 -14.32 -35.24
N ALA A 12 -33.71 -14.19 -35.13
CA ALA A 12 -34.42 -12.95 -34.87
C ALA A 12 -34.20 -12.41 -33.46
N ALA A 13 -34.17 -11.08 -33.33
CA ALA A 13 -34.07 -10.36 -32.06
C ALA A 13 -35.33 -10.52 -31.18
N PRO A 14 -35.21 -10.55 -29.84
CA PRO A 14 -36.34 -10.60 -28.95
C PRO A 14 -37.03 -9.23 -28.80
N SER A 15 -38.36 -9.27 -28.91
CA SER A 15 -39.28 -8.14 -28.73
C SER A 15 -39.37 -7.73 -27.26
N MET A 16 -39.39 -6.40 -27.01
CA MET A 16 -39.65 -5.80 -25.69
C MET A 16 -41.14 -5.99 -25.26
N PRO A 17 -41.39 -6.18 -23.96
CA PRO A 17 -42.76 -6.16 -23.45
C PRO A 17 -43.23 -4.73 -23.19
N SER A 18 -44.43 -4.43 -23.67
CA SER A 18 -45.19 -3.20 -23.44
C SER A 18 -45.78 -3.14 -22.00
N THR A 19 -45.59 -2.04 -21.32
CA THR A 19 -46.17 -1.72 -20.02
C THR A 19 -47.66 -1.41 -20.16
N PRO A 20 -48.55 -1.92 -19.26
CA PRO A 20 -49.93 -1.50 -19.23
C PRO A 20 -50.16 -0.25 -18.38
N PHE A 21 -51.06 0.60 -18.89
CA PHE A 21 -51.60 1.81 -18.25
C PHE A 21 -52.37 1.46 -16.97
N ALA A 22 -52.21 2.28 -15.92
CA ALA A 22 -53.01 2.24 -14.69
C ALA A 22 -54.38 2.91 -14.89
N PRO A 23 -55.44 2.39 -14.27
CA PRO A 23 -56.77 2.98 -14.37
C PRO A 23 -56.98 4.13 -13.36
N THR A 24 -57.61 5.18 -13.83
CA THR A 24 -58.13 6.33 -13.06
C THR A 24 -59.31 5.91 -12.15
N THR A 25 -59.21 6.27 -10.87
CA THR A 25 -60.32 6.16 -9.89
C THR A 25 -61.26 7.35 -9.99
N PRO A 26 -62.61 7.17 -9.84
CA PRO A 26 -63.55 8.24 -9.86
C PRO A 26 -63.71 8.94 -8.49
N VAL A 27 -63.95 10.24 -8.56
CA VAL A 27 -64.26 11.15 -7.44
C VAL A 27 -65.70 10.93 -6.97
N ALA A 28 -65.94 10.72 -5.67
CA ALA A 28 -67.24 10.69 -5.03
C ALA A 28 -67.60 12.08 -4.43
N PRO A 29 -68.89 12.44 -4.36
CA PRO A 29 -69.30 13.80 -3.95
C PRO A 29 -69.30 14.01 -2.43
N ALA A 30 -69.11 15.27 -2.07
CA ALA A 30 -69.06 15.74 -0.68
C ALA A 30 -70.44 15.63 0.01
N ASP A 31 -70.47 15.08 1.18
CA ASP A 31 -71.61 15.12 2.07
C ASP A 31 -71.36 16.10 3.23
N THR A 32 -72.26 17.07 3.37
CA THR A 32 -72.26 18.11 4.38
C THR A 32 -73.09 17.66 5.57
N SER A 33 -72.43 17.31 6.67
CA SER A 33 -73.10 17.28 7.98
C SER A 33 -72.07 17.57 9.09
N THR A 34 -72.25 18.71 9.72
CA THR A 34 -71.55 19.16 10.91
C THR A 34 -72.06 18.42 12.15
N PRO A 35 -71.18 17.91 13.03
CA PRO A 35 -71.44 17.84 14.43
C PRO A 35 -70.43 18.66 15.25
N THR A 36 -70.96 19.48 16.11
CA THR A 36 -70.27 20.15 17.21
C THR A 36 -69.65 19.13 18.15
N GLY A 37 -68.34 19.12 18.21
CA GLY A 37 -67.56 18.29 19.14
C GLY A 37 -66.35 19.08 19.68
N THR A 38 -66.17 19.07 20.96
CA THR A 38 -65.10 19.67 21.79
C THR A 38 -63.71 19.43 21.19
N PRO A 39 -62.77 20.42 21.21
CA PRO A 39 -61.44 20.22 20.63
C PRO A 39 -60.63 19.22 21.43
N PRO A 40 -59.97 18.24 20.77
CA PRO A 40 -59.05 17.35 21.44
C PRO A 40 -57.80 18.10 21.91
N GLN A 41 -57.40 17.82 23.15
CA GLN A 41 -56.12 18.28 23.68
C GLN A 41 -54.97 17.80 22.77
N SER A 42 -54.15 18.75 22.31
CA SER A 42 -52.94 18.48 21.53
C SER A 42 -51.97 17.61 22.34
N ALA A 43 -51.67 16.45 21.80
CA ALA A 43 -50.61 15.59 22.32
C ALA A 43 -49.24 16.36 22.23
N PRO A 44 -48.33 16.17 23.17
CA PRO A 44 -47.04 16.82 23.12
C PRO A 44 -46.29 16.41 21.83
N ALA A 45 -45.77 17.36 21.09
CA ALA A 45 -44.98 17.13 19.90
C ALA A 45 -43.77 16.24 20.24
N ALA A 46 -43.55 15.19 19.44
CA ALA A 46 -42.39 14.36 19.56
C ALA A 46 -41.11 15.25 19.47
N PRO A 47 -40.07 14.98 20.28
CA PRO A 47 -38.84 15.75 20.20
C PRO A 47 -38.24 15.65 18.80
N ALA A 48 -37.80 16.79 18.26
CA ALA A 48 -37.14 16.83 16.95
C ALA A 48 -35.94 15.86 16.94
N PRO A 49 -35.70 15.12 15.85
CA PRO A 49 -34.56 14.24 15.76
C PRO A 49 -33.27 15.05 15.98
N ALA A 50 -32.37 14.49 16.78
CA ALA A 50 -31.06 15.10 17.01
C ALA A 50 -30.36 15.38 15.66
N PRO A 51 -29.70 16.52 15.51
CA PRO A 51 -28.97 16.83 14.29
C PRO A 51 -27.98 15.71 13.98
N ALA A 52 -27.93 15.26 12.73
CA ALA A 52 -26.97 14.27 12.29
C ALA A 52 -25.55 14.73 12.65
N PRO A 53 -24.66 13.86 13.16
CA PRO A 53 -23.30 14.24 13.47
C PRO A 53 -22.63 14.82 12.21
N ALA A 54 -21.91 15.93 12.39
CA ALA A 54 -21.16 16.56 11.32
C ALA A 54 -20.24 15.51 10.67
N PRO A 55 -20.13 15.47 9.32
CA PRO A 55 -19.27 14.54 8.65
C PRO A 55 -17.83 14.71 9.17
N ALA A 56 -17.14 13.59 9.44
CA ALA A 56 -15.74 13.64 9.86
C ALA A 56 -14.93 14.41 8.79
N PRO A 57 -13.96 15.24 9.20
CA PRO A 57 -13.13 15.95 8.23
C PRO A 57 -12.41 14.97 7.33
N ALA A 58 -12.47 15.22 6.01
CA ALA A 58 -11.78 14.42 5.00
C ALA A 58 -10.28 14.30 5.32
N LEU A 59 -9.68 13.15 4.97
CA LEU A 59 -8.24 12.97 5.11
C LEU A 59 -7.50 13.93 4.19
N THR A 60 -6.41 14.51 4.68
CA THR A 60 -5.52 15.35 3.88
C THR A 60 -4.12 14.74 3.84
N ALA A 61 -3.44 14.87 2.71
CA ALA A 61 -2.09 14.36 2.49
C ALA A 61 -1.23 15.42 1.75
N PRO A 62 -0.81 16.50 2.43
CA PRO A 62 0.00 17.55 1.82
C PRO A 62 1.26 16.99 1.15
N GLY A 63 1.60 17.48 -0.05
CA GLY A 63 2.74 16.99 -0.84
C GLY A 63 2.52 15.63 -1.52
N PHE A 64 1.34 15.03 -1.36
CA PHE A 64 0.94 13.80 -2.03
C PHE A 64 -0.06 14.13 -3.16
N PRO A 65 -0.10 13.39 -4.27
CA PRO A 65 -1.01 13.65 -5.39
C PRO A 65 -2.46 13.24 -5.05
N GLU A 66 -3.02 13.89 -4.04
CA GLU A 66 -4.33 13.57 -3.46
C GLU A 66 -5.46 13.72 -4.48
N THR A 67 -5.46 14.79 -5.27
CA THR A 67 -6.47 15.05 -6.30
C THR A 67 -6.54 13.94 -7.33
N GLN A 68 -5.37 13.44 -7.78
CA GLN A 68 -5.28 12.37 -8.76
C GLN A 68 -5.72 11.03 -8.18
N VAL A 69 -5.40 10.76 -6.92
CA VAL A 69 -5.86 9.56 -6.21
C VAL A 69 -7.37 9.57 -6.03
N ARG A 70 -7.95 10.70 -5.61
CA ARG A 70 -9.42 10.86 -5.51
C ARG A 70 -10.11 10.71 -6.87
N ALA A 71 -9.51 11.25 -7.94
CA ALA A 71 -10.03 11.05 -9.30
C ALA A 71 -10.03 9.55 -9.69
N ARG A 72 -8.95 8.79 -9.40
CA ARG A 72 -8.90 7.35 -9.63
C ARG A 72 -9.90 6.58 -8.77
N ALA A 73 -10.10 7.00 -7.53
CA ALA A 73 -11.09 6.40 -6.63
C ALA A 73 -12.53 6.58 -7.12
N ARG A 74 -12.83 7.68 -7.81
CA ARG A 74 -14.15 7.95 -8.42
C ARG A 74 -14.32 7.29 -9.78
N LEU A 75 -13.36 7.47 -10.68
CA LEU A 75 -13.48 7.17 -12.10
C LEU A 75 -12.85 5.81 -12.50
N GLY A 76 -12.03 5.20 -11.63
CA GLY A 76 -11.35 3.95 -11.92
C GLY A 76 -10.44 4.05 -13.15
N THR A 77 -10.56 3.10 -14.05
CA THR A 77 -9.77 3.00 -15.29
C THR A 77 -9.94 4.20 -16.24
N ALA A 78 -11.08 4.90 -16.20
CA ALA A 78 -11.27 6.10 -17.02
C ALA A 78 -10.30 7.24 -16.64
N ALA A 79 -9.81 7.28 -15.40
CA ALA A 79 -8.82 8.26 -14.97
C ALA A 79 -7.40 8.02 -15.51
N VAL A 80 -7.16 6.91 -16.21
CA VAL A 80 -5.87 6.57 -16.82
C VAL A 80 -5.66 7.35 -18.12
N PHE A 81 -6.74 7.72 -18.80
CA PHE A 81 -6.71 8.38 -20.09
C PHE A 81 -7.06 9.87 -19.99
N PRO A 82 -6.53 10.71 -20.90
CA PRO A 82 -7.04 12.05 -21.08
C PRO A 82 -8.54 12.06 -21.40
N ASP A 83 -9.21 13.18 -21.11
CA ASP A 83 -10.64 13.33 -21.41
C ASP A 83 -10.91 13.12 -22.91
N PRO A 84 -11.72 12.11 -23.28
CA PRO A 84 -12.00 11.78 -24.67
C PRO A 84 -12.73 12.91 -25.43
N THR A 85 -13.38 13.84 -24.73
CA THR A 85 -14.00 15.01 -25.37
C THR A 85 -12.98 15.96 -25.97
N THR A 86 -11.71 15.87 -25.57
CA THR A 86 -10.61 16.67 -26.09
C THR A 86 -9.92 16.02 -27.30
N TYR A 87 -10.35 14.83 -27.72
CA TYR A 87 -9.76 14.11 -28.86
C TYR A 87 -9.88 14.95 -30.14
N GLY A 88 -8.77 15.12 -30.86
CA GLY A 88 -8.68 15.86 -32.10
C GLY A 88 -8.61 17.39 -31.95
N SER A 89 -8.84 17.94 -30.74
CA SER A 89 -8.76 19.38 -30.45
C SER A 89 -7.57 19.76 -29.56
N ARG A 90 -7.04 18.80 -28.81
CA ARG A 90 -5.89 19.01 -27.90
C ARG A 90 -4.67 18.27 -28.44
N LEU A 91 -3.51 18.95 -28.43
CA LEU A 91 -2.21 18.34 -28.68
C LEU A 91 -1.65 17.85 -27.34
N PHE A 92 -1.29 16.56 -27.28
CA PHE A 92 -0.80 15.92 -26.08
C PHE A 92 0.73 15.84 -26.08
N GLY A 93 1.33 15.91 -24.91
CA GLY A 93 2.75 15.78 -24.66
C GLY A 93 3.01 15.53 -23.19
N PRO A 94 4.28 15.39 -22.76
CA PRO A 94 4.59 15.21 -21.34
C PRO A 94 4.08 16.41 -20.54
N GLU A 95 3.24 16.13 -19.54
CA GLU A 95 2.82 17.11 -18.55
C GLU A 95 3.67 16.93 -17.29
N ASN A 96 3.92 18.01 -16.55
CA ASN A 96 4.64 17.94 -15.30
C ASN A 96 3.90 16.99 -14.33
N ALA A 97 4.65 16.09 -13.70
CA ALA A 97 4.10 15.22 -12.68
C ALA A 97 3.50 16.08 -11.54
N PRO A 98 2.32 15.69 -11.01
CA PRO A 98 1.71 16.42 -9.92
C PRO A 98 2.57 16.34 -8.64
N GLY A 99 2.89 17.51 -8.08
CA GLY A 99 3.72 17.65 -6.89
C GLY A 99 5.24 17.58 -7.17
N PRO A 100 6.06 17.69 -6.14
CA PRO A 100 7.52 17.62 -6.29
C PRO A 100 7.93 16.24 -6.79
N ALA A 101 8.68 16.20 -7.90
CA ALA A 101 9.23 14.98 -8.46
C ALA A 101 10.32 14.44 -7.53
N ASP A 102 10.17 13.20 -7.06
CA ASP A 102 11.20 12.48 -6.32
C ASP A 102 12.14 11.69 -7.25
N ALA A 103 13.12 10.98 -6.66
CA ALA A 103 14.08 10.22 -7.43
C ALA A 103 13.46 9.14 -8.33
N LEU A 104 12.36 8.53 -7.91
CA LEU A 104 11.64 7.51 -8.68
C LEU A 104 10.91 8.14 -9.88
N ASP A 105 10.35 9.34 -9.73
CA ASP A 105 9.64 10.06 -10.79
C ASP A 105 10.58 10.47 -11.94
N ARG A 106 11.88 10.67 -11.65
CA ARG A 106 12.90 11.04 -12.65
C ARG A 106 13.33 9.89 -13.55
N ILE A 107 13.02 8.66 -13.18
CA ILE A 107 13.34 7.47 -13.97
C ILE A 107 12.33 7.36 -15.12
N ARG A 108 12.82 7.14 -16.34
CA ARG A 108 11.98 6.90 -17.53
C ARG A 108 11.83 5.40 -17.76
N ILE A 109 10.65 4.99 -18.20
CA ILE A 109 10.39 3.66 -18.72
C ILE A 109 10.75 3.70 -20.20
N VAL A 110 11.56 2.75 -20.70
CA VAL A 110 12.14 2.78 -22.04
C VAL A 110 11.78 1.52 -22.84
N PRO A 111 10.65 1.55 -23.55
CA PRO A 111 10.28 0.44 -24.44
C PRO A 111 11.37 0.19 -25.49
N PRO A 112 11.67 -1.09 -25.80
CA PRO A 112 12.61 -1.45 -26.87
C PRO A 112 12.02 -1.15 -28.24
N VAL A 113 12.87 -0.97 -29.26
CA VAL A 113 12.47 -0.86 -30.67
C VAL A 113 12.14 -2.23 -31.23
N PHE A 114 12.92 -3.25 -30.87
CA PHE A 114 12.71 -4.63 -31.31
C PHE A 114 12.17 -5.47 -30.15
N MET A 115 11.09 -6.21 -30.41
CA MET A 115 10.35 -6.96 -29.39
C MET A 115 10.30 -8.46 -29.70
N PRO A 116 11.40 -9.22 -29.54
CA PRO A 116 11.41 -10.65 -29.84
C PRO A 116 10.42 -11.45 -28.97
N GLU A 117 10.29 -11.12 -27.70
CA GLU A 117 9.33 -11.77 -26.79
C GLU A 117 7.87 -11.57 -27.21
N ARG A 118 7.57 -10.45 -27.90
CA ARG A 118 6.26 -10.21 -28.48
C ARG A 118 5.97 -11.16 -29.64
N LEU A 119 6.98 -11.47 -30.47
CA LEU A 119 6.84 -12.44 -31.58
C LEU A 119 6.57 -13.84 -31.02
N GLU A 120 7.27 -14.26 -29.98
CA GLU A 120 7.00 -15.53 -29.29
C GLU A 120 5.57 -15.60 -28.78
N LYS A 121 5.12 -14.55 -28.11
CA LYS A 121 3.75 -14.46 -27.57
C LYS A 121 2.68 -14.47 -28.67
N LEU A 122 2.94 -13.82 -29.81
CA LEU A 122 2.06 -13.87 -31.01
C LEU A 122 1.90 -15.30 -31.50
N ILE A 123 3.01 -16.06 -31.60
CA ILE A 123 2.98 -17.46 -32.00
C ILE A 123 2.16 -18.31 -31.05
N ASP A 124 2.37 -18.12 -29.72
CA ASP A 124 1.63 -18.84 -28.68
C ASP A 124 0.12 -18.59 -28.74
N LEU A 125 -0.27 -17.32 -28.96
CA LEU A 125 -1.67 -16.90 -29.00
C LEU A 125 -2.34 -17.08 -30.36
N ALA A 126 -1.57 -17.29 -31.43
CA ALA A 126 -2.02 -17.27 -32.85
C ALA A 126 -2.76 -15.96 -33.22
N ARG A 127 -2.46 -14.86 -32.53
CA ARG A 127 -2.94 -13.50 -32.80
C ARG A 127 -1.97 -12.47 -32.22
N GLU A 128 -2.11 -11.20 -32.63
CA GLU A 128 -1.38 -10.10 -31.99
C GLU A 128 -1.69 -10.03 -30.48
N PRO A 129 -0.67 -9.96 -29.63
CA PRO A 129 -0.87 -9.77 -28.18
C PRO A 129 -1.42 -8.38 -27.86
N GLU A 130 -2.35 -8.34 -26.92
CA GLU A 130 -2.93 -7.12 -26.37
C GLU A 130 -2.45 -6.86 -24.92
N PHE A 131 -2.73 -5.70 -24.37
CA PHE A 131 -2.35 -5.38 -22.99
C PHE A 131 -3.07 -6.28 -21.97
N ASP A 132 -4.25 -6.81 -22.31
CA ASP A 132 -5.00 -7.74 -21.45
C ASP A 132 -4.35 -9.13 -21.36
N ASP A 133 -3.44 -9.48 -22.28
CA ASP A 133 -2.65 -10.72 -22.22
C ASP A 133 -1.54 -10.66 -21.13
N VAL A 134 -1.35 -9.51 -20.49
CA VAL A 134 -0.41 -9.36 -19.37
C VAL A 134 -1.03 -9.96 -18.10
N ASP A 135 -0.42 -11.02 -17.58
CA ASP A 135 -0.78 -11.62 -16.29
C ASP A 135 -0.07 -10.89 -15.15
N LEU A 136 -0.84 -10.21 -14.31
CA LEU A 136 -0.35 -9.49 -13.14
C LEU A 136 -0.26 -10.36 -11.87
N THR A 137 -0.65 -11.63 -11.94
CA THR A 137 -0.58 -12.56 -10.82
C THR A 137 0.86 -12.72 -10.34
N THR A 138 1.08 -12.66 -9.05
CA THR A 138 2.42 -12.76 -8.45
C THR A 138 2.39 -13.47 -7.09
N ARG A 139 3.57 -13.85 -6.60
CA ARG A 139 3.76 -14.36 -5.24
C ARG A 139 4.42 -13.30 -4.37
N ILE A 140 3.76 -12.97 -3.27
CA ILE A 140 4.18 -11.93 -2.34
C ILE A 140 4.46 -12.56 -0.98
N GLY A 141 5.74 -12.76 -0.62
CA GLY A 141 6.15 -13.28 0.68
C GLY A 141 5.46 -14.58 1.11
N GLY A 142 5.24 -15.48 0.15
CA GLY A 142 4.57 -16.76 0.35
C GLY A 142 3.09 -16.79 0.01
N PHE A 143 2.44 -15.65 -0.21
CA PHE A 143 1.04 -15.55 -0.64
C PHE A 143 0.93 -15.45 -2.16
N THR A 144 -0.14 -16.00 -2.74
CA THR A 144 -0.53 -15.71 -4.13
C THR A 144 -1.37 -14.45 -4.14
N ALA A 145 -1.07 -13.51 -5.03
CA ALA A 145 -1.83 -12.27 -5.20
C ALA A 145 -2.20 -12.08 -6.66
N ARG A 146 -3.40 -11.53 -6.91
CA ARG A 146 -3.88 -11.26 -8.28
C ARG A 146 -3.17 -10.07 -8.94
N LEU A 147 -2.59 -9.19 -8.12
CA LEU A 147 -1.87 -7.99 -8.55
C LEU A 147 -0.54 -7.88 -7.81
N PRO A 148 0.50 -7.26 -8.39
CA PRO A 148 1.76 -7.00 -7.72
C PRO A 148 1.61 -5.81 -6.75
N LEU A 149 0.52 -5.80 -6.00
CA LEU A 149 0.13 -4.78 -5.04
C LEU A 149 -0.16 -5.42 -3.68
N TYR A 150 0.04 -4.68 -2.61
CA TYR A 150 -0.45 -5.02 -1.29
C TYR A 150 -0.87 -3.76 -0.52
N LEU A 151 -1.75 -3.92 0.46
CA LEU A 151 -2.13 -2.84 1.33
C LEU A 151 -1.06 -2.67 2.42
N SER A 152 -0.34 -1.55 2.39
CA SER A 152 0.71 -1.24 3.37
C SER A 152 0.14 -1.04 4.76
N ALA A 153 1.01 -1.22 5.76
CA ALA A 153 0.67 -1.06 7.15
C ALA A 153 0.14 0.35 7.47
N PHE A 154 -1.03 0.41 8.05
CA PHE A 154 -1.51 1.55 8.83
C PHE A 154 -2.03 1.03 10.18
N GLY A 155 -1.50 1.63 11.24
CA GLY A 155 -1.72 1.16 12.60
C GLY A 155 -2.82 1.94 13.34
N SER A 156 -2.51 2.35 14.55
CA SER A 156 -3.40 2.99 15.52
C SER A 156 -3.71 4.46 15.24
N THR A 157 -3.24 5.04 14.14
CA THR A 157 -3.54 6.44 13.82
C THR A 157 -5.03 6.62 13.54
N ARG A 158 -5.55 7.84 13.73
CA ARG A 158 -6.95 8.17 13.45
C ARG A 158 -7.38 7.79 12.02
N ALA A 159 -6.49 7.91 11.05
CA ALA A 159 -6.71 7.47 9.68
C ALA A 159 -6.86 5.94 9.53
N GLY A 160 -6.21 5.18 10.42
CA GLY A 160 -6.27 3.71 10.42
C GLY A 160 -7.28 3.13 11.41
N SER A 161 -7.96 3.95 12.23
CA SER A 161 -8.97 3.50 13.19
C SER A 161 -10.39 3.61 12.62
N GLY A 162 -11.32 2.88 13.20
CA GLY A 162 -12.74 2.93 12.82
C GLY A 162 -13.04 2.26 11.47
N ASP A 163 -14.15 2.67 10.86
CA ASP A 163 -14.73 2.04 9.67
C ASP A 163 -13.83 2.10 8.43
N LEU A 164 -12.99 3.13 8.31
CA LEU A 164 -12.10 3.32 7.16
C LEU A 164 -11.18 2.11 6.95
N ALA A 165 -10.56 1.62 8.03
CA ALA A 165 -9.67 0.47 7.97
C ALA A 165 -10.41 -0.84 7.67
N VAL A 166 -11.63 -0.99 8.16
CA VAL A 166 -12.52 -2.13 7.88
C VAL A 166 -12.92 -2.14 6.40
N HIS A 167 -13.27 -0.98 5.85
CA HIS A 167 -13.56 -0.82 4.42
C HIS A 167 -12.34 -1.14 3.54
N ALA A 168 -11.15 -0.66 3.93
CA ALA A 168 -9.90 -0.97 3.24
C ALA A 168 -9.60 -2.47 3.26
N SER A 169 -9.80 -3.13 4.40
CA SER A 169 -9.61 -4.59 4.56
C SER A 169 -10.51 -5.38 3.61
N ARG A 170 -11.79 -5.05 3.59
CA ARG A 170 -12.77 -5.73 2.72
C ARG A 170 -12.45 -5.54 1.24
N GLN A 171 -12.03 -4.34 0.83
CA GLN A 171 -11.65 -4.07 -0.55
C GLN A 171 -10.34 -4.77 -0.94
N ALA A 172 -9.32 -4.78 -0.07
CA ALA A 172 -8.07 -5.52 -0.30
C ALA A 172 -8.30 -7.01 -0.49
N ALA A 173 -9.18 -7.60 0.33
CA ALA A 173 -9.60 -8.99 0.21
C ALA A 173 -10.24 -9.28 -1.16
N ARG A 174 -11.23 -8.48 -1.59
CA ARG A 174 -11.90 -8.64 -2.89
C ARG A 174 -10.94 -8.51 -4.07
N LEU A 175 -9.92 -7.66 -3.94
CA LEU A 175 -8.83 -7.54 -4.92
C LEU A 175 -7.92 -8.78 -4.94
N GLY A 176 -7.95 -9.62 -3.92
CA GLY A 176 -7.05 -10.77 -3.78
C GLY A 176 -5.60 -10.35 -3.53
N ILE A 177 -5.38 -9.22 -2.85
CA ILE A 177 -4.06 -8.72 -2.47
C ILE A 177 -3.82 -8.86 -0.96
N PRO A 178 -2.58 -9.07 -0.51
CA PRO A 178 -2.25 -9.08 0.91
C PRO A 178 -2.51 -7.74 1.59
N MET A 179 -2.83 -7.79 2.88
CA MET A 179 -3.02 -6.62 3.73
C MET A 179 -2.11 -6.69 4.96
N VAL A 180 -1.45 -5.58 5.27
CA VAL A 180 -0.64 -5.44 6.49
C VAL A 180 -1.41 -4.61 7.53
N ILE A 181 -1.61 -5.18 8.71
CA ILE A 181 -2.13 -4.47 9.88
C ILE A 181 -0.93 -3.92 10.64
N GLY A 182 -0.85 -2.60 10.77
CA GLY A 182 0.29 -1.92 11.38
C GLY A 182 0.40 -2.14 12.90
N GLU A 183 1.55 -1.82 13.43
CA GLU A 183 1.87 -1.91 14.85
C GLU A 183 1.05 -0.94 15.73
N ASN A 184 1.14 -1.11 17.03
CA ASN A 184 0.46 -0.30 18.06
C ASN A 184 -1.08 -0.42 18.10
N MET A 185 -1.65 -1.38 17.39
CA MET A 185 -3.09 -1.61 17.44
C MET A 185 -3.54 -2.13 18.81
N VAL A 186 -2.82 -3.11 19.35
CA VAL A 186 -3.13 -3.72 20.65
C VAL A 186 -2.75 -2.82 21.82
N PRO A 187 -1.55 -2.20 21.87
CA PRO A 187 -1.17 -1.32 22.98
C PRO A 187 -2.12 -0.11 23.16
N VAL A 188 -2.61 0.44 22.05
CA VAL A 188 -3.45 1.65 22.07
C VAL A 188 -4.94 1.32 22.19
N HIS A 189 -5.41 0.29 21.48
CA HIS A 189 -6.84 -0.03 21.39
C HIS A 189 -7.25 -1.29 22.15
N GLY A 190 -6.30 -2.02 22.75
CA GLY A 190 -6.50 -3.31 23.39
C GLY A 190 -6.77 -4.44 22.39
N TYR A 191 -6.42 -5.67 22.78
CA TYR A 191 -6.67 -6.85 21.95
C TYR A 191 -8.16 -7.27 22.00
N ARG A 192 -8.71 -7.30 23.23
CA ARG A 192 -10.15 -7.51 23.50
C ARG A 192 -10.60 -6.41 24.44
N ARG A 193 -11.29 -5.41 23.93
CA ARG A 193 -11.97 -4.45 24.82
C ARG A 193 -13.20 -5.13 25.39
N THR A 194 -13.20 -5.34 26.71
CA THR A 194 -14.39 -5.71 27.45
C THR A 194 -15.30 -4.49 27.58
N ALA A 195 -16.60 -4.78 27.56
CA ALA A 195 -17.70 -3.81 27.54
C ALA A 195 -17.46 -2.55 28.39
N THR A 196 -17.61 -1.42 27.77
CA THR A 196 -18.05 -0.20 28.46
C THR A 196 -19.52 -0.37 28.88
N LYS A 197 -19.86 0.20 30.05
CA LYS A 197 -21.20 0.17 30.67
C LYS A 197 -22.35 0.13 29.63
N GLY A 198 -22.93 -1.05 29.41
CA GLY A 198 -24.02 -1.22 28.45
C GLY A 198 -24.11 -2.60 27.80
N GLY A 199 -23.19 -3.51 28.07
CA GLY A 199 -23.31 -4.92 27.64
C GLY A 199 -22.89 -5.25 26.23
N ASP A 200 -22.41 -4.29 25.46
CA ASP A 200 -21.90 -4.53 24.10
C ASP A 200 -20.40 -4.76 24.12
N THR A 201 -19.95 -5.95 23.72
CA THR A 201 -18.53 -6.28 23.56
C THR A 201 -17.99 -5.59 22.31
N THR A 202 -17.40 -4.43 22.44
CA THR A 202 -16.72 -3.77 21.33
C THR A 202 -15.54 -4.64 20.92
N ARG A 203 -15.60 -5.29 19.76
CA ARG A 203 -14.50 -6.03 19.18
C ARG A 203 -13.30 -5.11 18.99
N SER A 204 -12.08 -5.64 19.16
CA SER A 204 -10.88 -4.84 18.91
C SER A 204 -10.81 -4.44 17.43
N ALA A 205 -10.29 -3.25 17.17
CA ALA A 205 -10.12 -2.76 15.81
C ALA A 205 -9.27 -3.71 14.92
N LEU A 206 -8.37 -4.48 15.53
CA LEU A 206 -7.58 -5.50 14.84
C LEU A 206 -8.47 -6.65 14.35
N LEU A 207 -9.29 -7.23 15.24
CA LEU A 207 -10.17 -8.35 14.89
C LEU A 207 -11.23 -7.94 13.85
N ALA A 208 -11.78 -6.72 13.96
CA ALA A 208 -12.74 -6.20 12.98
C ALA A 208 -12.15 -6.14 11.56
N ARG A 209 -10.86 -5.76 11.43
CA ARG A 209 -10.16 -5.76 10.13
C ARG A 209 -9.96 -7.18 9.59
N VAL A 210 -9.56 -8.13 10.45
CA VAL A 210 -9.35 -9.53 10.07
C VAL A 210 -10.64 -10.14 9.57
N GLU A 211 -11.74 -9.95 10.28
CA GLU A 211 -13.06 -10.45 9.90
C GLU A 211 -13.54 -9.87 8.59
N ALA A 212 -13.46 -8.54 8.44
CA ALA A 212 -13.83 -7.87 7.20
C ALA A 212 -13.03 -8.38 6.00
N TYR A 213 -11.76 -8.76 6.23
CA TYR A 213 -10.92 -9.38 5.20
C TYR A 213 -11.40 -10.80 4.89
N LEU A 214 -11.57 -11.64 5.91
CA LEU A 214 -11.97 -13.05 5.74
C LEU A 214 -13.34 -13.20 5.10
N GLU A 215 -14.32 -12.35 5.46
CA GLU A 215 -15.65 -12.32 4.85
C GLU A 215 -15.64 -12.08 3.34
N ALA A 216 -14.63 -11.38 2.84
CA ALA A 216 -14.57 -10.94 1.46
C ALA A 216 -13.47 -11.61 0.62
N ALA A 217 -12.57 -12.37 1.26
CA ALA A 217 -11.39 -12.94 0.62
C ALA A 217 -11.76 -14.13 -0.28
N PRO A 218 -11.35 -14.12 -1.56
CA PRO A 218 -11.45 -15.30 -2.41
C PRO A 218 -10.51 -16.41 -1.92
N ASP A 219 -10.83 -17.64 -2.29
CA ASP A 219 -10.00 -18.79 -1.95
C ASP A 219 -8.62 -18.72 -2.61
N GLY A 220 -7.59 -19.13 -1.88
CA GLY A 220 -6.23 -19.33 -2.37
C GLY A 220 -5.44 -18.06 -2.68
N VAL A 221 -6.02 -16.86 -2.57
CA VAL A 221 -5.33 -15.59 -2.86
C VAL A 221 -5.39 -14.60 -1.70
N GLY A 222 -4.44 -13.68 -1.66
CA GLY A 222 -4.28 -12.70 -0.59
C GLY A 222 -3.76 -13.32 0.70
N GLY A 223 -3.81 -12.54 1.77
CA GLY A 223 -3.37 -12.94 3.10
C GLY A 223 -3.31 -11.74 4.05
N ILE A 224 -3.19 -12.02 5.32
CA ILE A 224 -3.04 -11.00 6.36
C ILE A 224 -1.64 -11.05 6.93
N VAL A 225 -1.04 -9.89 7.09
CA VAL A 225 0.24 -9.68 7.76
C VAL A 225 0.00 -8.85 9.00
N VAL A 226 0.43 -9.32 10.17
CA VAL A 226 0.34 -8.55 11.41
C VAL A 226 1.73 -8.09 11.83
N GLN A 227 1.89 -6.77 11.81
CA GLN A 227 3.15 -6.10 12.10
C GLN A 227 3.27 -5.81 13.59
N GLN A 228 4.45 -6.07 14.16
CA GLN A 228 4.85 -5.64 15.50
C GLN A 228 6.14 -4.81 15.44
N SER A 229 6.21 -3.82 16.30
CA SER A 229 7.47 -3.16 16.69
C SER A 229 8.02 -3.80 17.97
N THR A 230 9.19 -3.34 18.40
CA THR A 230 9.78 -3.77 19.67
C THR A 230 8.89 -3.43 20.89
N GLU A 231 8.05 -2.39 20.81
CA GLU A 231 7.09 -2.03 21.85
C GLU A 231 5.91 -3.00 21.94
N ASP A 232 5.44 -3.51 20.82
CA ASP A 232 4.33 -4.46 20.77
C ASP A 232 4.73 -5.83 21.32
N ALA A 233 6.02 -6.15 21.37
CA ALA A 233 6.53 -7.41 21.90
C ALA A 233 6.09 -7.62 23.37
N ASP A 234 6.03 -6.55 24.18
CA ASP A 234 5.55 -6.61 25.56
C ASP A 234 4.06 -6.98 25.68
N CYS A 235 3.31 -6.84 24.60
CA CYS A 235 1.89 -7.18 24.55
C CYS A 235 1.63 -8.59 24.01
N GLU A 236 2.66 -9.32 23.67
CA GLU A 236 2.60 -10.69 23.14
C GLU A 236 1.60 -10.86 21.99
N VAL A 237 1.49 -9.84 21.14
CA VAL A 237 0.45 -9.75 20.10
C VAL A 237 0.46 -10.97 19.20
N TRP A 238 1.62 -11.43 18.74
CA TRP A 238 1.71 -12.61 17.86
C TRP A 238 1.28 -13.89 18.57
N ASN A 239 1.62 -14.07 19.87
CA ASN A 239 1.17 -15.22 20.66
C ASN A 239 -0.36 -15.25 20.78
N LEU A 240 -0.97 -14.07 21.06
CA LEU A 240 -2.42 -13.94 21.16
C LEU A 240 -3.09 -14.29 19.83
N LEU A 241 -2.59 -13.76 18.70
CA LEU A 241 -3.16 -13.99 17.38
C LEU A 241 -2.98 -15.43 16.91
N TYR A 242 -1.80 -16.02 17.13
CA TYR A 242 -1.53 -17.41 16.75
C TYR A 242 -2.42 -18.41 17.46
N SER A 243 -2.89 -18.07 18.67
CA SER A 243 -3.78 -18.88 19.51
C SER A 243 -5.27 -18.56 19.31
N ASP A 244 -5.62 -17.45 18.65
CA ASP A 244 -7.00 -17.03 18.50
C ASP A 244 -7.71 -17.80 17.37
N PRO A 245 -8.88 -18.42 17.66
CA PRO A 245 -9.66 -19.13 16.67
C PRO A 245 -10.02 -18.33 15.41
N ALA A 246 -10.14 -17.00 15.50
CA ALA A 246 -10.44 -16.12 14.36
C ALA A 246 -9.35 -16.17 13.26
N PHE A 247 -8.09 -16.52 13.63
CA PHE A 247 -6.98 -16.65 12.68
C PHE A 247 -6.80 -18.06 12.11
N ARG A 248 -7.54 -19.04 12.62
CA ARG A 248 -7.43 -20.44 12.19
C ARG A 248 -7.54 -20.63 10.67
N PRO A 249 -8.49 -20.00 9.96
CA PRO A 249 -8.59 -20.12 8.51
C PRO A 249 -7.36 -19.63 7.77
N LEU A 250 -6.69 -18.59 8.27
CA LEU A 250 -5.45 -18.06 7.69
C LEU A 250 -4.25 -18.98 7.97
N LEU A 251 -4.15 -19.53 9.18
CA LEU A 251 -3.10 -20.45 9.57
C LEU A 251 -3.18 -21.76 8.78
N ASP A 252 -4.37 -22.33 8.64
CA ASP A 252 -4.58 -23.60 7.96
C ASP A 252 -4.37 -23.49 6.44
N THR A 253 -4.57 -22.30 5.86
CA THR A 253 -4.32 -22.03 4.44
C THR A 253 -2.97 -21.41 4.15
N GLY A 254 -2.11 -21.17 5.18
CA GLY A 254 -0.79 -20.53 5.04
C GLY A 254 -0.84 -19.07 4.59
N ARG A 255 -1.96 -18.36 4.87
CA ARG A 255 -2.19 -16.96 4.48
C ARG A 255 -2.07 -15.97 5.64
N LEU A 256 -1.38 -16.35 6.71
CA LEU A 256 -0.98 -15.47 7.80
C LEU A 256 0.52 -15.23 7.74
N ALA A 257 0.95 -13.99 7.94
CA ALA A 257 2.33 -13.61 8.19
C ALA A 257 2.46 -12.73 9.42
N PHE A 258 3.59 -12.80 10.07
CA PHE A 258 4.02 -11.85 11.08
C PHE A 258 5.17 -11.02 10.54
N GLU A 259 5.11 -9.69 10.70
CA GLU A 259 6.13 -8.78 10.22
C GLU A 259 6.82 -8.07 11.38
N LEU A 260 8.13 -8.26 11.50
CA LEU A 260 8.96 -7.49 12.40
C LEU A 260 9.26 -6.12 11.78
N LYS A 261 8.84 -5.03 12.43
CA LYS A 261 9.14 -3.68 12.00
C LYS A 261 10.30 -3.10 12.79
N THR A 262 11.36 -2.72 12.09
CA THR A 262 12.54 -2.05 12.65
C THR A 262 12.57 -0.55 12.34
N GLY A 263 11.63 -0.07 11.52
CA GLY A 263 11.49 1.33 11.14
C GLY A 263 10.56 1.49 9.93
N GLN A 264 10.38 2.73 9.50
CA GLN A 264 9.60 3.06 8.29
C GLN A 264 10.06 4.41 7.77
N GLY A 265 9.87 4.73 6.50
CA GLY A 265 10.05 6.00 5.83
C GLY A 265 10.92 7.02 6.60
N ALA A 266 10.28 8.04 7.11
CA ALA A 266 10.92 9.10 7.91
C ALA A 266 11.13 8.75 9.40
N LYS A 267 10.94 7.50 9.82
CA LYS A 267 11.08 7.05 11.22
C LYS A 267 12.11 5.94 11.38
N PRO A 268 13.40 6.24 11.32
CA PRO A 268 14.42 5.24 11.55
C PRO A 268 14.42 4.80 13.02
N GLY A 269 14.15 3.52 13.29
CA GLY A 269 14.28 2.91 14.61
C GLY A 269 13.45 3.51 15.76
N LEU A 270 12.55 4.43 15.46
CA LEU A 270 11.76 5.14 16.48
C LEU A 270 10.45 4.43 16.86
N GLY A 271 10.22 3.19 16.43
CA GLY A 271 8.97 2.47 16.70
C GLY A 271 7.72 3.30 16.40
N GLY A 272 6.67 3.13 17.16
CA GLY A 272 5.41 3.85 16.99
C GLY A 272 5.32 5.13 17.80
N MET A 273 5.79 6.27 17.29
CA MET A 273 5.41 7.57 17.86
C MET A 273 3.92 7.83 17.66
N THR A 274 3.19 8.10 18.73
CA THR A 274 1.75 8.36 18.69
C THR A 274 1.42 9.53 19.61
N VAL A 275 0.53 10.40 19.13
CA VAL A 275 -0.04 11.48 19.95
C VAL A 275 -1.25 10.92 20.68
N VAL A 276 -1.27 11.05 22.00
CA VAL A 276 -2.31 10.55 22.89
C VAL A 276 -2.90 11.68 23.73
N GLY A 277 -4.15 11.53 24.13
CA GLY A 277 -4.78 12.47 25.06
C GLY A 277 -4.17 12.38 26.46
N ARG A 278 -4.23 13.45 27.26
CA ARG A 278 -3.62 13.51 28.61
C ARG A 278 -4.09 12.36 29.51
N ALA A 279 -5.38 12.07 29.56
CA ALA A 279 -5.93 10.99 30.40
C ALA A 279 -5.42 9.59 29.95
N GLU A 280 -5.30 9.36 28.68
CA GLU A 280 -4.73 8.12 28.12
C GLU A 280 -3.22 8.03 28.35
N ALA A 281 -2.53 9.17 28.29
CA ALA A 281 -1.10 9.29 28.54
C ALA A 281 -0.70 8.85 29.94
N GLU A 282 -1.50 9.19 30.97
CA GLU A 282 -1.27 8.79 32.37
C GLU A 282 -1.33 7.25 32.52
N GLU A 283 -2.26 6.59 31.86
CA GLU A 283 -2.36 5.14 31.87
C GLU A 283 -1.18 4.50 31.10
N LEU A 284 -0.89 5.02 29.92
CA LEU A 284 0.19 4.51 29.06
C LEU A 284 1.58 4.74 29.66
N ALA A 285 1.78 5.79 30.47
CA ALA A 285 3.06 6.08 31.12
C ALA A 285 3.55 4.96 32.07
N ARG A 286 2.66 4.05 32.48
CA ARG A 286 3.02 2.86 33.27
C ARG A 286 3.82 1.82 32.46
N ARG A 287 3.67 1.83 31.15
CA ARG A 287 4.23 0.83 30.25
C ARG A 287 5.13 1.42 29.18
N PHE A 288 4.92 2.66 28.80
CA PHE A 288 5.59 3.35 27.69
C PHE A 288 6.17 4.68 28.14
N THR A 289 7.19 5.15 27.43
CA THR A 289 7.71 6.49 27.62
C THR A 289 6.74 7.53 27.06
N VAL A 290 6.21 8.40 27.90
CA VAL A 290 5.36 9.53 27.52
C VAL A 290 6.10 10.83 27.80
N ARG A 291 6.03 11.81 26.87
CA ARG A 291 6.72 13.09 26.95
C ARG A 291 5.78 14.26 26.70
N GLU A 292 5.94 15.31 27.48
CA GLU A 292 5.25 16.59 27.33
C GLU A 292 6.00 17.50 26.34
N VAL A 293 5.95 17.18 25.06
CA VAL A 293 6.66 17.96 24.01
C VAL A 293 5.86 19.15 23.50
N PHE A 294 4.56 19.20 23.82
CA PHE A 294 3.65 20.26 23.33
C PHE A 294 3.41 21.37 24.37
N GLY A 295 4.05 21.28 25.54
CA GLY A 295 3.87 22.18 26.68
C GLY A 295 3.05 21.56 27.82
N ALA A 296 3.25 22.06 29.02
CA ALA A 296 2.68 21.49 30.25
C ALA A 296 1.14 21.47 30.27
N ASP A 297 0.49 22.45 29.63
CA ASP A 297 -0.96 22.59 29.59
C ASP A 297 -1.60 22.03 28.33
N ALA A 298 -0.79 21.44 27.41
CA ALA A 298 -1.31 20.89 26.17
C ALA A 298 -2.25 19.70 26.44
N PRO A 299 -3.37 19.57 25.69
CA PRO A 299 -4.30 18.46 25.84
C PRO A 299 -3.74 17.14 25.33
N HIS A 300 -2.60 17.17 24.66
CA HIS A 300 -1.95 16.02 24.05
C HIS A 300 -0.53 15.82 24.57
N GLN A 301 -0.11 14.58 24.61
CA GLN A 301 1.26 14.19 24.94
C GLN A 301 1.80 13.23 23.87
N LEU A 302 3.13 13.10 23.81
CA LEU A 302 3.79 12.19 22.89
C LEU A 302 4.09 10.87 23.60
N ARG A 303 3.46 9.78 23.13
CA ARG A 303 3.93 8.44 23.44
C ARG A 303 5.10 8.13 22.52
N CYS A 304 6.29 7.96 23.09
CA CYS A 304 7.50 7.67 22.37
C CYS A 304 7.74 6.16 22.29
N ALA A 305 8.24 5.71 21.14
CA ALA A 305 8.94 4.44 21.07
C ALA A 305 10.31 4.58 21.72
N VAL A 306 10.77 3.55 22.37
CA VAL A 306 12.16 3.42 22.79
C VAL A 306 12.94 2.94 21.56
N PRO A 307 13.88 3.74 21.00
CA PRO A 307 14.80 3.22 20.00
C PRO A 307 15.73 2.24 20.72
N GLY A 308 15.41 0.95 20.62
CA GLY A 308 16.29 -0.10 21.12
C GLY A 308 17.58 -0.19 20.29
N THR A 309 18.65 -0.67 20.91
CA THR A 309 19.82 -1.13 20.15
C THR A 309 19.39 -2.27 19.25
N PHE A 310 19.66 -2.14 17.94
CA PHE A 310 19.32 -3.15 16.96
C PHE A 310 20.57 -3.52 16.16
N THR A 311 20.99 -4.78 16.22
CA THR A 311 22.17 -5.30 15.54
C THR A 311 21.80 -6.42 14.58
N GLU A 312 22.73 -6.83 13.74
CA GLU A 312 22.58 -7.95 12.82
C GLU A 312 22.23 -9.25 13.55
N GLU A 313 22.90 -9.50 14.69
CA GLU A 313 22.66 -10.67 15.53
C GLU A 313 21.26 -10.66 16.13
N ILE A 314 20.79 -9.49 16.62
CA ILE A 314 19.44 -9.33 17.16
C ILE A 314 18.41 -9.60 16.06
N LEU A 315 18.59 -9.03 14.87
CA LEU A 315 17.71 -9.30 13.72
C LEU A 315 17.63 -10.79 13.43
N SER A 316 18.79 -11.44 13.28
CA SER A 316 18.89 -12.87 12.95
C SER A 316 18.24 -13.76 14.01
N GLN A 317 18.44 -13.43 15.30
CA GLN A 317 17.83 -14.19 16.41
C GLN A 317 16.31 -13.99 16.46
N GLN A 318 15.82 -12.77 16.27
CA GLN A 318 14.38 -12.52 16.26
C GLN A 318 13.68 -13.25 15.12
N LEU A 319 14.25 -13.27 13.92
CA LEU A 319 13.67 -14.00 12.78
C LEU A 319 13.63 -15.51 13.02
N ARG A 320 14.72 -16.08 13.60
CA ARG A 320 14.74 -17.50 14.01
C ARG A 320 13.70 -17.79 15.08
N PHE A 321 13.55 -16.90 16.06
CA PHE A 321 12.53 -17.00 17.10
C PHE A 321 11.13 -17.01 16.48
N MET A 322 10.80 -16.07 15.59
CA MET A 322 9.51 -16.01 14.91
C MET A 322 9.21 -17.31 14.17
N ARG A 323 10.15 -17.81 13.39
CA ARG A 323 9.99 -19.06 12.61
C ARG A 323 9.78 -20.30 13.49
N ASN A 324 10.50 -20.37 14.62
CA ASN A 324 10.40 -21.50 15.55
C ASN A 324 9.09 -21.48 16.33
N ASN A 325 8.63 -20.31 16.76
CA ASN A 325 7.41 -20.20 17.58
C ASN A 325 6.12 -20.15 16.75
N PHE A 326 6.21 -19.70 15.48
CA PHE A 326 5.05 -19.54 14.61
C PHE A 326 5.21 -20.28 13.28
N PRO A 327 5.43 -21.61 13.27
CA PRO A 327 5.82 -22.35 12.07
C PRO A 327 4.76 -22.39 10.97
N LYS A 328 3.49 -22.08 11.28
CA LYS A 328 2.41 -21.97 10.29
C LYS A 328 2.24 -20.54 9.71
N ALA A 329 2.88 -19.54 10.31
CA ALA A 329 2.87 -18.17 9.82
C ALA A 329 4.12 -17.88 8.99
N ARG A 330 4.00 -17.01 7.97
CA ARG A 330 5.14 -16.49 7.21
C ARG A 330 5.86 -15.44 8.04
N THR A 331 7.15 -15.28 7.80
CA THR A 331 8.00 -14.33 8.53
C THR A 331 8.43 -13.20 7.60
N TRP A 332 7.96 -11.97 7.87
CA TRP A 332 8.30 -10.77 7.12
C TRP A 332 9.09 -9.80 7.99
N VAL A 333 9.84 -8.92 7.34
CA VAL A 333 10.57 -7.84 8.00
C VAL A 333 10.37 -6.53 7.24
N LYS A 334 10.16 -5.42 7.97
CA LYS A 334 10.10 -4.09 7.39
C LYS A 334 11.21 -3.20 7.93
N PHE A 335 11.99 -2.63 7.01
CA PHE A 335 13.06 -1.68 7.28
C PHE A 335 12.69 -0.25 6.91
N HIS A 336 13.27 0.71 7.62
CA HIS A 336 13.40 2.09 7.13
C HIS A 336 14.47 2.15 6.02
N PRO A 337 14.47 3.20 5.18
CA PRO A 337 15.46 3.34 4.10
C PRO A 337 16.79 3.85 4.64
N GLY A 338 17.48 3.00 5.38
CA GLY A 338 18.79 3.28 5.99
C GLY A 338 19.94 3.16 4.99
N ARG A 339 21.11 3.73 5.33
CA ARG A 339 22.30 3.69 4.49
C ARG A 339 22.81 2.28 4.18
N ASP A 340 22.56 1.34 5.09
CA ASP A 340 23.00 -0.06 5.07
C ASP A 340 21.88 -1.03 4.66
N ILE A 341 20.81 -0.53 4.05
CA ILE A 341 19.61 -1.28 3.67
C ILE A 341 19.90 -2.56 2.89
N ALA A 342 20.92 -2.55 2.02
CA ALA A 342 21.31 -3.73 1.25
C ALA A 342 21.87 -4.85 2.13
N HIS A 343 22.65 -4.49 3.15
CA HIS A 343 23.17 -5.47 4.11
C HIS A 343 22.04 -6.01 5.00
N ALA A 344 21.21 -5.14 5.56
CA ALA A 344 20.06 -5.52 6.37
C ALA A 344 19.10 -6.47 5.63
N ALA A 345 18.81 -6.20 4.36
CA ALA A 345 17.97 -7.07 3.53
C ALA A 345 18.61 -8.46 3.33
N ARG A 346 19.91 -8.53 3.00
CA ARG A 346 20.62 -9.81 2.85
C ARG A 346 20.63 -10.62 4.15
N THR A 347 20.90 -9.98 5.28
CA THR A 347 20.87 -10.59 6.61
C THR A 347 19.49 -11.17 6.93
N ALA A 348 18.42 -10.42 6.64
CA ALA A 348 17.05 -10.89 6.87
C ALA A 348 16.72 -12.13 6.03
N TRP A 349 17.05 -12.14 4.73
CA TRP A 349 16.84 -13.33 3.88
C TRP A 349 17.69 -14.52 4.32
N ALA A 350 18.95 -14.29 4.69
CA ALA A 350 19.84 -15.35 5.22
C ALA A 350 19.30 -15.95 6.53
N ALA A 351 18.64 -15.15 7.36
CA ALA A 351 17.94 -15.60 8.56
C ALA A 351 16.58 -16.27 8.27
N GLY A 352 16.13 -16.27 7.01
CA GLY A 352 14.95 -16.99 6.54
C GLY A 352 13.67 -16.13 6.48
N ALA A 353 13.76 -14.83 6.31
CA ALA A 353 12.59 -14.00 6.03
C ALA A 353 11.94 -14.40 4.69
N ASP A 354 10.61 -14.61 4.69
CA ASP A 354 9.82 -14.87 3.47
C ASP A 354 9.66 -13.60 2.61
N ALA A 355 9.68 -12.41 3.24
CA ALA A 355 9.71 -11.13 2.56
C ALA A 355 10.47 -10.06 3.36
N VAL A 356 11.08 -9.15 2.63
CA VAL A 356 11.68 -7.92 3.16
C VAL A 356 10.97 -6.73 2.54
N THR A 357 10.40 -5.87 3.38
CA THR A 357 9.75 -4.62 2.98
C THR A 357 10.70 -3.45 3.20
N VAL A 358 10.90 -2.62 2.17
CA VAL A 358 11.64 -1.36 2.25
C VAL A 358 10.70 -0.19 1.99
N ASP A 359 10.71 0.76 2.90
CA ASP A 359 9.95 2.00 2.77
C ASP A 359 10.87 3.12 2.29
N GLY A 360 10.48 3.91 1.27
CA GLY A 360 11.23 5.09 0.86
C GLY A 360 11.03 6.26 1.83
N ALA A 361 11.94 7.23 1.83
CA ALA A 361 11.79 8.48 2.59
C ALA A 361 10.49 9.21 2.23
N GLU A 362 10.00 9.04 1.00
CA GLU A 362 8.72 9.55 0.49
C GLU A 362 7.50 8.84 1.10
N GLY A 363 7.72 7.77 1.87
CA GLY A 363 6.68 6.97 2.51
C GLY A 363 5.84 7.81 3.47
N GLY A 364 4.54 7.51 3.51
CA GLY A 364 3.65 8.09 4.52
C GLY A 364 3.98 7.54 5.89
N THR A 365 3.86 8.39 6.90
CA THR A 365 3.98 7.99 8.28
C THR A 365 2.84 8.59 9.08
N GLY A 366 2.58 8.07 10.27
CA GLY A 366 1.80 8.77 11.26
C GLY A 366 2.54 10.03 11.72
N TRP A 367 2.18 10.57 12.86
CA TRP A 367 2.84 11.75 13.40
C TRP A 367 4.35 11.52 13.62
N ALA A 368 5.18 12.46 13.15
CA ALA A 368 6.63 12.41 13.26
C ALA A 368 7.20 13.85 13.35
N PRO A 369 8.41 14.04 13.89
CA PRO A 369 9.09 15.32 13.82
C PRO A 369 9.29 15.80 12.38
N GLY A 370 9.05 17.11 12.12
CA GLY A 370 9.17 17.67 10.76
C GLY A 370 10.53 17.41 10.13
N VAL A 371 11.62 17.54 10.90
CA VAL A 371 12.98 17.27 10.42
C VAL A 371 13.18 15.83 9.92
N PHE A 372 12.47 14.85 10.47
CA PHE A 372 12.52 13.49 9.95
C PHE A 372 11.69 13.34 8.68
N LEU A 373 10.54 13.99 8.61
CA LEU A 373 9.68 13.97 7.42
C LEU A 373 10.41 14.53 6.19
N ASP A 374 11.20 15.58 6.38
CA ASP A 374 11.82 16.34 5.31
C ASP A 374 13.23 15.86 4.95
N GLN A 375 13.98 15.24 5.90
CA GLN A 375 15.43 15.07 5.77
C GLN A 375 15.95 13.66 6.07
N ALA A 376 15.11 12.74 6.63
CA ALA A 376 15.60 11.44 7.03
C ALA A 376 15.26 10.33 6.02
N GLY A 377 16.24 9.46 5.74
CA GLY A 377 16.08 8.26 4.92
C GLY A 377 16.47 8.42 3.47
N LEU A 378 16.78 7.30 2.82
CA LEU A 378 17.06 7.25 1.38
C LEU A 378 15.75 7.37 0.59
N PRO A 379 15.73 8.08 -0.55
CA PRO A 379 14.66 7.95 -1.52
C PRO A 379 14.48 6.49 -1.94
N LEU A 380 13.23 6.08 -2.23
CA LEU A 380 12.91 4.69 -2.57
C LEU A 380 13.77 4.15 -3.73
N ALA A 381 13.92 4.94 -4.79
CA ALA A 381 14.74 4.54 -5.94
C ALA A 381 16.19 4.22 -5.54
N GLU A 382 16.78 5.02 -4.66
CA GLU A 382 18.15 4.80 -4.18
C GLU A 382 18.23 3.57 -3.27
N ALA A 383 17.26 3.38 -2.38
CA ALA A 383 17.20 2.20 -1.53
C ALA A 383 17.13 0.90 -2.36
N LEU A 384 16.28 0.88 -3.40
CA LEU A 384 16.16 -0.26 -4.31
C LEU A 384 17.45 -0.51 -5.10
N ARG A 385 18.11 0.54 -5.62
CA ARG A 385 19.41 0.42 -6.33
C ARG A 385 20.50 -0.15 -5.43
N ARG A 386 20.57 0.27 -4.16
CA ARG A 386 21.55 -0.27 -3.22
C ARG A 386 21.34 -1.75 -2.93
N ILE A 387 20.08 -2.19 -2.84
CA ILE A 387 19.76 -3.61 -2.69
C ILE A 387 20.17 -4.39 -3.94
N GLY A 388 19.99 -3.81 -5.13
CA GLY A 388 20.29 -4.44 -6.40
C GLY A 388 19.40 -5.65 -6.67
N THR A 389 19.98 -6.76 -7.14
CA THR A 389 19.25 -8.01 -7.36
C THR A 389 18.90 -8.65 -6.02
N PRO A 390 17.60 -8.76 -5.66
CA PRO A 390 17.19 -9.32 -4.38
C PRO A 390 17.47 -10.82 -4.28
N ALA A 391 17.97 -11.26 -3.13
CA ALA A 391 18.14 -12.70 -2.84
C ALA A 391 16.83 -13.41 -2.49
N GLY A 392 15.73 -12.65 -2.29
CA GLY A 392 14.42 -13.17 -1.92
C GLY A 392 13.30 -12.20 -2.29
N CYS A 393 12.11 -12.36 -1.70
CA CYS A 393 10.99 -11.46 -1.97
C CYS A 393 11.26 -10.07 -1.39
N LEU A 394 11.43 -9.08 -2.28
CA LEU A 394 11.55 -7.66 -1.94
C LEU A 394 10.21 -6.96 -2.16
N LEU A 395 9.75 -6.23 -1.16
CA LEU A 395 8.55 -5.40 -1.20
C LEU A 395 8.95 -3.93 -1.06
N ALA A 396 8.32 -3.06 -1.85
CA ALA A 396 8.64 -1.64 -1.86
C ALA A 396 7.42 -0.81 -1.48
N THR A 397 7.59 0.18 -0.61
CA THR A 397 6.59 1.20 -0.31
C THR A 397 7.21 2.60 -0.37
N GLY A 398 6.43 3.61 -0.66
CA GLY A 398 6.89 4.98 -0.73
C GLY A 398 6.20 5.75 -1.86
N ARG A 399 5.19 6.52 -1.51
CA ARG A 399 4.45 7.40 -2.44
C ARG A 399 3.94 6.69 -3.72
N VAL A 400 3.57 5.40 -3.64
CA VAL A 400 2.95 4.67 -4.75
C VAL A 400 1.49 5.09 -4.88
N TRP A 401 1.10 5.57 -6.07
CA TRP A 401 -0.24 6.07 -6.36
C TRP A 401 -0.68 5.85 -7.82
N GLU A 402 0.25 5.45 -8.70
CA GLU A 402 0.05 5.19 -10.12
C GLU A 402 0.87 3.99 -10.59
N GLY A 403 0.48 3.38 -11.72
CA GLY A 403 1.14 2.21 -12.30
C GLY A 403 2.55 2.48 -12.79
N GLY A 404 2.84 3.69 -13.27
CA GLY A 404 4.19 4.07 -13.69
C GLY A 404 5.20 4.01 -12.57
N ARG A 405 4.85 4.48 -11.36
CA ARG A 405 5.70 4.34 -10.16
C ARG A 405 5.82 2.89 -9.72
N ALA A 406 4.71 2.14 -9.77
CA ALA A 406 4.71 0.72 -9.46
C ALA A 406 5.66 -0.04 -10.38
N LEU A 407 5.58 0.17 -11.70
CA LEU A 407 6.46 -0.48 -12.68
C LEU A 407 7.93 -0.19 -12.41
N ARG A 408 8.31 1.07 -12.15
CA ARG A 408 9.70 1.44 -11.87
C ARG A 408 10.26 0.69 -10.64
N ALA A 409 9.46 0.57 -9.58
CA ALA A 409 9.87 -0.18 -8.40
C ALA A 409 9.99 -1.69 -8.69
N LEU A 410 9.06 -2.25 -9.48
CA LEU A 410 9.11 -3.66 -9.90
C LEU A 410 10.35 -3.93 -10.77
N ALA A 411 10.64 -3.08 -11.74
CA ALA A 411 11.83 -3.19 -12.60
C ALA A 411 13.15 -3.02 -11.82
N LEU A 412 13.13 -2.29 -10.70
CA LEU A 412 14.25 -2.20 -9.75
C LEU A 412 14.33 -3.39 -8.78
N GLY A 413 13.56 -4.45 -9.01
CA GLY A 413 13.66 -5.73 -8.28
C GLY A 413 12.59 -5.96 -7.22
N ALA A 414 11.67 -5.03 -6.97
CA ALA A 414 10.56 -5.30 -6.08
C ALA A 414 9.61 -6.35 -6.67
N ARG A 415 9.10 -7.25 -5.84
CA ARG A 415 8.09 -8.25 -6.22
C ARG A 415 6.68 -7.68 -6.22
N ALA A 416 6.44 -6.73 -5.33
CA ALA A 416 5.18 -6.00 -5.23
C ALA A 416 5.40 -4.62 -4.57
N VAL A 417 4.44 -3.73 -4.77
CA VAL A 417 4.45 -2.39 -4.19
C VAL A 417 3.28 -2.18 -3.24
N GLY A 418 3.52 -1.43 -2.16
CA GLY A 418 2.55 -1.19 -1.12
C GLY A 418 1.80 0.13 -1.28
N LEU A 419 0.48 0.08 -1.15
CA LEU A 419 -0.42 1.23 -1.14
C LEU A 419 -0.69 1.66 0.30
N GLY A 420 -0.15 2.81 0.71
CA GLY A 420 -0.39 3.42 2.03
C GLY A 420 -1.36 4.59 1.93
N ARG A 421 -0.85 5.83 1.86
CA ARG A 421 -1.67 7.05 1.74
C ARG A 421 -2.68 7.00 0.59
N ALA A 422 -2.27 6.45 -0.57
CA ALA A 422 -3.16 6.31 -1.71
C ALA A 422 -4.40 5.46 -1.39
N ALA A 423 -4.22 4.35 -0.67
CA ALA A 423 -5.33 3.49 -0.26
C ALA A 423 -6.26 4.20 0.73
N LEU A 424 -5.70 4.90 1.73
CA LEU A 424 -6.49 5.64 2.72
C LEU A 424 -7.31 6.76 2.08
N VAL A 425 -6.70 7.57 1.20
CA VAL A 425 -7.39 8.64 0.46
C VAL A 425 -8.47 8.07 -0.47
N ALA A 426 -8.21 6.94 -1.12
CA ALA A 426 -9.19 6.30 -1.99
C ALA A 426 -10.40 5.75 -1.22
N VAL A 427 -10.20 5.16 -0.04
CA VAL A 427 -11.29 4.68 0.82
C VAL A 427 -12.04 5.84 1.47
N ASP A 428 -11.35 6.93 1.83
CA ASP A 428 -11.97 8.16 2.32
C ASP A 428 -12.88 8.80 1.26
N GLU A 429 -12.48 8.75 -0.01
CA GLU A 429 -13.30 9.25 -1.14
C GLU A 429 -14.53 8.38 -1.42
N ASP A 430 -14.35 7.05 -1.45
CA ASP A 430 -15.43 6.08 -1.64
C ASP A 430 -15.18 4.84 -0.78
N PRO A 431 -15.81 4.75 0.42
CA PRO A 431 -15.63 3.64 1.33
C PRO A 431 -16.02 2.27 0.76
N ALA A 432 -16.89 2.23 -0.24
CA ALA A 432 -17.36 0.98 -0.83
C ALA A 432 -16.46 0.46 -1.96
N HIS A 433 -15.89 1.35 -2.79
CA HIS A 433 -15.25 0.97 -4.05
C HIS A 433 -13.94 1.73 -4.35
N GLY A 434 -13.58 2.77 -3.60
CA GLY A 434 -12.49 3.69 -3.95
C GLY A 434 -11.14 3.00 -4.09
N LEU A 435 -10.77 2.12 -3.16
CA LEU A 435 -9.52 1.36 -3.25
C LEU A 435 -9.54 0.38 -4.44
N ARG A 436 -10.68 -0.26 -4.70
CA ARG A 436 -10.81 -1.15 -5.85
C ARG A 436 -10.60 -0.40 -7.16
N ARG A 437 -11.28 0.74 -7.34
CA ARG A 437 -11.14 1.55 -8.55
C ARG A 437 -9.72 2.10 -8.73
N LEU A 438 -9.08 2.52 -7.64
CA LEU A 438 -7.67 2.89 -7.66
C LEU A 438 -6.79 1.73 -8.13
N ALA A 439 -6.97 0.53 -7.57
CA ALA A 439 -6.21 -0.66 -7.95
C ALA A 439 -6.47 -1.08 -9.41
N ASP A 440 -7.71 -0.99 -9.89
CA ASP A 440 -8.08 -1.24 -11.29
C ASP A 440 -7.36 -0.26 -12.24
N ALA A 441 -7.26 1.03 -11.87
CA ALA A 441 -6.51 2.01 -12.64
C ALA A 441 -5.00 1.67 -12.69
N LEU A 442 -4.39 1.33 -11.55
CA LEU A 442 -2.98 0.93 -11.49
C LEU A 442 -2.73 -0.36 -12.29
N ALA A 443 -3.65 -1.33 -12.23
CA ALA A 443 -3.56 -2.57 -12.98
C ALA A 443 -3.60 -2.33 -14.50
N LEU A 444 -4.48 -1.43 -14.96
CA LEU A 444 -4.53 -1.04 -16.37
C LEU A 444 -3.23 -0.34 -16.80
N GLU A 445 -2.74 0.64 -16.03
CA GLU A 445 -1.46 1.31 -16.30
C GLU A 445 -0.30 0.30 -16.37
N LEU A 446 -0.24 -0.67 -15.45
CA LEU A 446 0.78 -1.72 -15.46
C LEU A 446 0.67 -2.59 -16.71
N ARG A 447 -0.53 -3.04 -17.09
CA ARG A 447 -0.72 -3.84 -18.31
C ARG A 447 -0.28 -3.10 -19.56
N LEU A 448 -0.70 -1.84 -19.71
CA LEU A 448 -0.32 -0.99 -20.85
C LEU A 448 1.21 -0.84 -20.94
N LEU A 449 1.86 -0.53 -19.82
CA LEU A 449 3.31 -0.31 -19.78
C LEU A 449 4.12 -1.60 -19.97
N ILE A 450 3.72 -2.71 -19.34
CA ILE A 450 4.40 -4.02 -19.49
C ILE A 450 4.25 -4.52 -20.92
N SER A 451 3.07 -4.40 -21.52
CA SER A 451 2.84 -4.74 -22.92
C SER A 451 3.67 -3.85 -23.88
N ALA A 452 3.80 -2.54 -23.57
CA ALA A 452 4.64 -1.64 -24.36
C ALA A 452 6.14 -1.99 -24.28
N LEU A 453 6.57 -2.66 -23.22
CA LEU A 453 7.91 -3.22 -23.08
C LEU A 453 8.08 -4.57 -23.83
N GLY A 454 7.04 -5.08 -24.48
CA GLY A 454 7.02 -6.40 -25.11
C GLY A 454 6.97 -7.56 -24.13
N LYS A 455 6.60 -7.30 -22.86
CA LYS A 455 6.59 -8.27 -21.76
C LYS A 455 5.16 -8.59 -21.33
N TYR A 456 4.96 -9.71 -20.61
CA TYR A 456 3.61 -10.19 -20.30
C TYR A 456 3.43 -10.61 -18.84
N THR A 457 4.45 -10.38 -18.00
CA THR A 457 4.37 -10.60 -16.55
C THR A 457 5.22 -9.57 -15.79
N PRO A 458 4.88 -9.21 -14.54
CA PRO A 458 5.73 -8.36 -13.70
C PRO A 458 7.12 -8.96 -13.43
N ALA A 459 7.24 -10.29 -13.45
CA ALA A 459 8.50 -10.98 -13.21
C ALA A 459 9.51 -10.82 -14.35
N ALA A 460 9.06 -10.45 -15.54
CA ALA A 460 9.92 -10.19 -16.70
C ALA A 460 10.54 -8.79 -16.69
N LEU A 461 10.08 -7.89 -15.81
CA LEU A 461 10.63 -6.54 -15.68
C LEU A 461 12.07 -6.59 -15.15
N ALA A 462 12.92 -5.71 -15.70
CA ALA A 462 14.34 -5.63 -15.38
C ALA A 462 14.83 -4.17 -15.33
N PRO A 463 15.97 -3.88 -14.70
CA PRO A 463 16.55 -2.53 -14.70
C PRO A 463 16.78 -1.95 -16.10
N ASP A 464 17.01 -2.77 -17.11
CA ASP A 464 17.19 -2.35 -18.50
C ASP A 464 15.93 -1.74 -19.15
N ASP A 465 14.76 -1.97 -18.57
CA ASP A 465 13.51 -1.31 -18.95
C ASP A 465 13.46 0.17 -18.52
N LEU A 466 14.49 0.62 -17.79
CA LEU A 466 14.53 1.92 -17.17
C LEU A 466 15.74 2.73 -17.63
N TRP A 467 15.54 4.03 -17.81
CA TRP A 467 16.60 5.00 -17.95
C TRP A 467 16.56 6.00 -16.78
N SER A 468 17.73 6.24 -16.20
CA SER A 468 17.90 7.25 -15.16
C SER A 468 18.91 8.30 -15.62
N PRO A 469 18.65 9.59 -15.40
CA PRO A 469 19.69 10.58 -15.62
C PRO A 469 20.91 10.22 -14.75
N PRO A 470 22.14 10.41 -15.27
CA PRO A 470 23.33 10.20 -14.46
C PRO A 470 23.26 11.10 -13.22
N PRO A 471 23.82 10.66 -12.08
CA PRO A 471 23.91 11.52 -10.91
C PRO A 471 24.67 12.81 -11.28
N PRO A 472 24.29 13.96 -10.71
CA PRO A 472 24.89 15.26 -11.06
C PRO A 472 26.39 15.37 -10.74
N PHE A 473 26.95 14.38 -10.04
CA PHE A 473 28.37 14.26 -9.72
C PHE A 473 28.67 12.76 -9.57
N THR A 474 29.27 12.15 -10.58
CA THR A 474 30.15 11.00 -10.37
C THR A 474 31.52 11.59 -10.10
N PRO A 475 32.13 11.44 -8.92
CA PRO A 475 33.59 11.58 -8.83
C PRO A 475 34.18 10.64 -9.87
N ASP A 476 35.18 11.11 -10.64
CA ASP A 476 35.97 10.18 -11.44
C ASP A 476 36.37 9.03 -10.52
N PRO A 477 36.27 7.78 -10.98
CA PRO A 477 36.79 6.67 -10.19
C PRO A 477 38.22 7.06 -9.85
N ASP A 478 38.54 7.04 -8.56
CA ASP A 478 39.92 7.28 -8.10
C ASP A 478 40.85 6.53 -9.03
N PRO A 479 41.84 7.20 -9.64
CA PRO A 479 42.79 6.52 -10.50
C PRO A 479 43.33 5.34 -9.70
N ASP A 480 43.25 4.15 -10.28
CA ASP A 480 43.72 2.90 -9.69
C ASP A 480 45.08 3.11 -9.07
N PRO A 481 45.30 3.00 -7.75
CA PRO A 481 46.60 3.20 -7.14
C PRO A 481 47.67 2.23 -7.67
N ALA A 482 47.26 1.22 -8.49
CA ALA A 482 48.17 0.33 -9.20
C ALA A 482 48.73 0.91 -10.52
N SER A 483 48.25 2.06 -11.01
CA SER A 483 48.75 2.66 -12.26
C SER A 483 49.97 3.57 -12.07
N ASP A 484 50.39 3.85 -10.84
CA ASP A 484 51.58 4.72 -10.53
C ASP A 484 52.91 3.96 -10.43
N THR A 485 53.03 2.78 -11.03
CA THR A 485 54.31 2.07 -11.06
C THR A 485 54.98 2.15 -12.42
N VAL A 486 55.24 3.32 -12.97
CA VAL A 486 56.32 3.54 -13.95
C VAL A 486 56.78 5.00 -13.93
N HIS A 487 57.41 5.41 -12.84
CA HIS A 487 58.47 6.41 -12.92
C HIS A 487 59.73 5.76 -12.38
N GLY A 488 60.60 5.38 -13.34
CA GLY A 488 61.96 4.92 -13.04
C GLY A 488 62.74 5.94 -12.19
N PRO A 489 63.76 5.48 -11.48
CA PRO A 489 64.52 6.33 -10.56
C PRO A 489 65.14 7.51 -11.34
N PHE A 490 65.00 8.71 -10.79
CA PHE A 490 65.68 9.89 -11.26
C PHE A 490 67.21 9.63 -11.47
N PRO A 491 67.81 10.06 -12.58
CA PRO A 491 69.29 9.94 -12.74
C PRO A 491 69.99 10.74 -11.66
N ALA A 492 71.00 10.11 -11.04
CA ALA A 492 71.84 10.72 -10.03
C ALA A 492 72.55 11.97 -10.59
N PRO A 493 72.69 13.04 -9.80
CA PRO A 493 73.43 14.24 -10.25
C PRO A 493 74.92 13.92 -10.51
N ALA A 494 75.43 14.43 -11.62
CA ALA A 494 76.82 14.29 -12.02
C ALA A 494 77.80 14.91 -10.98
N PRO A 495 78.97 14.31 -10.74
CA PRO A 495 79.91 14.84 -9.78
C PRO A 495 80.52 16.19 -10.25
N GLY A 496 80.40 17.24 -9.44
CA GLY A 496 80.97 18.55 -9.66
C GLY A 496 82.49 18.54 -9.59
N HIS A 497 83.07 19.20 -10.53
CA HIS A 497 84.52 19.50 -10.55
C HIS A 497 84.87 20.46 -9.41
N PRO A 498 86.08 20.31 -8.84
CA PRO A 498 86.55 21.16 -7.73
C PRO A 498 87.08 22.50 -8.19
N ARG A 499 86.76 23.53 -7.45
CA ARG A 499 87.66 24.69 -7.17
C ARG A 499 87.43 25.15 -5.75
#